data_7616b7b64b3efca955337a3d14899552
#
_entry.id   7616b7b64b3efca955337a3d14899552
#
_cell.length_a   1.000
_cell.length_b   1.000
_cell.length_c   1.000
_cell.angle_alpha   90.00
_cell.angle_beta   90.00
_cell.angle_gamma   90.00
#
_symmetry.space_group_name_H-M   'P 1'
#
loop_
_entity.id
_entity.type
_entity.pdbx_description
1 polymer ?
#
loop_
_entity_poly.entity_id
_entity_poly.type
_entity_poly.pdbx_seq_one_letter_code
_entity_poly.pdbx_strand_id
1 'polypeptide(L)'
;MKRELAKPTAFEVNMWGITLLFIPFIALTLATATFAMNGRIGIAIFPAAVALSLAIGHLLLLRNHYNGKAIIRYYLCCMASLVWALLSSAILYDNSFDGNTYHQGAIIDMLNGANPFYNPDDIAMLWGKHYAKALEIIASTITVCFNRIECGKAVNVLIILSSIFITYSFLREELSRLTSRRILLLTALLALCPVVIRQAYIYYNDYTLYSFMLLMVISILRLYRNTQHPSWAVLIMTCILAATTKFTIGFYIYLTLATGVVWIFFTARRALSYRMAIVGIALIVVGFGLYGYHPYVTNTLGWGNPFYPLMGGNVDIMTENTPDVYLDGNRFTNWLISLFYTTQETGVWIPILNDSLHDYYIAYDSRIAGFGPLFGYLLVGAIALAAWVWMSQRTTRHTRHTATYVALALLLIAACFIFEQSWWMRYVPFLWAVPVILLIYTQQYDTLTSAQRFLRNTLYSMLVFTQLLCAATTMVSGLSYTQRLGGLFHAVTPQSKVEVFSYGDITSFNYKLQERNIPFTILKEGELPSDSTMRCVKFAVKAEIYVDSATYNSMQHPDMLDYIQGHK
;
A
#
# COMPACT_ATOMS: atom_id res chain seq x y z
N MET A 1 -27.75 17.84 31.81
CA MET A 1 -26.81 16.75 32.09
C MET A 1 -26.34 16.19 30.74
N LYS A 2 -25.24 16.74 30.17
CA LYS A 2 -24.62 16.22 28.94
C LYS A 2 -24.02 14.84 29.27
N ARG A 3 -24.67 13.75 28.86
CA ARG A 3 -24.08 12.41 28.91
C ARG A 3 -22.88 12.41 27.96
N GLU A 4 -21.66 12.56 28.48
CA GLU A 4 -20.45 12.29 27.73
C GLU A 4 -20.56 10.87 27.16
N LEU A 5 -20.57 10.77 25.85
CA LEU A 5 -20.43 9.49 25.16
C LEU A 5 -19.07 8.92 25.58
N ALA A 6 -19.08 7.87 26.36
CA ALA A 6 -17.85 7.22 26.81
C ALA A 6 -16.96 6.93 25.60
N LYS A 7 -15.68 7.33 25.69
CA LYS A 7 -14.70 7.14 24.61
C LYS A 7 -14.59 5.65 24.26
N PRO A 8 -14.41 5.27 22.98
CA PRO A 8 -14.25 3.89 22.58
C PRO A 8 -13.02 3.28 23.28
N THR A 9 -13.10 2.01 23.65
CA THR A 9 -11.97 1.26 24.22
C THR A 9 -10.93 0.93 23.15
N ALA A 10 -9.72 0.56 23.55
CA ALA A 10 -8.70 0.09 22.60
C ALA A 10 -9.17 -1.17 21.86
N PHE A 11 -9.88 -2.06 22.54
CA PHE A 11 -10.46 -3.26 21.92
C PHE A 11 -11.51 -2.92 20.85
N GLU A 12 -12.45 -1.98 21.13
CA GLU A 12 -13.43 -1.54 20.14
C GLU A 12 -12.76 -1.02 18.87
N VAL A 13 -11.74 -0.15 19.00
CA VAL A 13 -11.01 0.39 17.86
C VAL A 13 -10.27 -0.71 17.09
N ASN A 14 -9.70 -1.67 17.82
CA ASN A 14 -9.07 -2.83 17.19
C ASN A 14 -10.08 -3.65 16.38
N MET A 15 -11.30 -3.82 16.87
CA MET A 15 -12.35 -4.55 16.15
C MET A 15 -12.78 -3.85 14.87
N TRP A 16 -12.78 -2.51 14.83
CA TRP A 16 -12.99 -1.76 13.58
C TRP A 16 -11.92 -2.12 12.54
N GLY A 17 -10.64 -2.06 12.95
CA GLY A 17 -9.53 -2.39 12.04
C GLY A 17 -9.56 -3.83 11.56
N ILE A 18 -9.82 -4.79 12.45
CA ILE A 18 -9.91 -6.20 12.07
C ILE A 18 -11.06 -6.45 11.10
N THR A 19 -12.22 -5.83 11.31
CA THR A 19 -13.36 -5.97 10.40
C THR A 19 -13.03 -5.43 9.01
N LEU A 20 -12.35 -4.28 8.94
CA LEU A 20 -11.91 -3.73 7.64
C LEU A 20 -10.88 -4.63 6.94
N LEU A 21 -10.08 -5.41 7.67
CA LEU A 21 -9.16 -6.40 7.10
C LEU A 21 -9.90 -7.69 6.69
N PHE A 22 -10.97 -8.08 7.40
CA PHE A 22 -11.81 -9.21 6.99
C PHE A 22 -12.45 -8.99 5.63
N ILE A 23 -12.87 -7.76 5.28
CA ILE A 23 -13.54 -7.48 4.01
C ILE A 23 -12.68 -7.93 2.81
N PRO A 24 -11.44 -7.44 2.59
CA PRO A 24 -10.62 -7.89 1.48
C PRO A 24 -10.25 -9.38 1.59
N PHE A 25 -10.02 -9.91 2.80
CA PHE A 25 -9.70 -11.31 2.99
C PHE A 25 -10.86 -12.25 2.60
N ILE A 26 -12.08 -11.95 3.02
CA ILE A 26 -13.26 -12.75 2.68
C ILE A 26 -13.60 -12.58 1.20
N ALA A 27 -13.48 -11.37 0.63
CA ALA A 27 -13.67 -11.14 -0.81
C ALA A 27 -12.68 -11.99 -1.64
N LEU A 28 -11.41 -12.01 -1.26
CA LEU A 28 -10.40 -12.88 -1.88
C LEU A 28 -10.78 -14.36 -1.74
N THR A 29 -11.21 -14.80 -0.55
CA THR A 29 -11.58 -16.20 -0.30
C THR A 29 -12.75 -16.64 -1.17
N LEU A 30 -13.83 -15.84 -1.23
CA LEU A 30 -15.00 -16.14 -2.04
C LEU A 30 -14.68 -16.12 -3.53
N ALA A 31 -13.89 -15.14 -4.00
CA ALA A 31 -13.49 -15.06 -5.40
C ALA A 31 -12.56 -16.23 -5.79
N THR A 32 -11.59 -16.58 -4.95
CA THR A 32 -10.71 -17.74 -5.16
C THR A 32 -11.53 -19.04 -5.25
N ALA A 33 -12.48 -19.25 -4.34
CA ALA A 33 -13.39 -20.40 -4.39
C ALA A 33 -14.23 -20.41 -5.69
N THR A 34 -14.70 -19.23 -6.12
CA THR A 34 -15.45 -19.10 -7.37
C THR A 34 -14.60 -19.50 -8.58
N PHE A 35 -13.36 -19.00 -8.68
CA PHE A 35 -12.43 -19.38 -9.75
C PHE A 35 -12.07 -20.86 -9.71
N ALA A 36 -11.82 -21.44 -8.53
CA ALA A 36 -11.53 -22.85 -8.38
C ALA A 36 -12.69 -23.76 -8.82
N MET A 37 -13.93 -23.28 -8.74
CA MET A 37 -15.13 -23.94 -9.29
C MET A 37 -15.40 -23.60 -10.76
N ASN A 38 -14.42 -23.01 -11.46
CA ASN A 38 -14.56 -22.52 -12.84
C ASN A 38 -15.68 -21.49 -13.04
N GLY A 39 -16.01 -20.74 -11.99
CA GLY A 39 -16.99 -19.67 -12.04
C GLY A 39 -16.36 -18.33 -12.43
N ARG A 40 -17.22 -17.32 -12.64
CA ARG A 40 -16.84 -15.93 -12.90
C ARG A 40 -17.13 -15.06 -11.69
N ILE A 41 -16.37 -13.97 -11.55
CA ILE A 41 -16.62 -12.98 -10.50
C ILE A 41 -18.02 -12.38 -10.67
N GLY A 42 -18.85 -12.52 -9.63
CA GLY A 42 -20.23 -12.04 -9.61
C GLY A 42 -20.43 -10.88 -8.64
N ILE A 43 -21.48 -10.11 -8.89
CA ILE A 43 -21.87 -8.91 -8.13
C ILE A 43 -22.12 -9.20 -6.63
N ALA A 44 -22.44 -10.44 -6.26
CA ALA A 44 -22.76 -10.81 -4.88
C ALA A 44 -21.53 -10.99 -3.98
N ILE A 45 -20.32 -11.18 -4.53
CA ILE A 45 -19.13 -11.54 -3.76
C ILE A 45 -18.75 -10.42 -2.78
N PHE A 46 -18.63 -9.20 -3.25
CA PHE A 46 -18.23 -8.08 -2.39
C PHE A 46 -19.28 -7.76 -1.30
N PRO A 47 -20.58 -7.62 -1.58
CA PRO A 47 -21.59 -7.45 -0.55
C PRO A 47 -21.61 -8.60 0.48
N ALA A 48 -21.44 -9.85 0.06
CA ALA A 48 -21.35 -10.99 0.96
C ALA A 48 -20.10 -10.89 1.87
N ALA A 49 -18.95 -10.50 1.32
CA ALA A 49 -17.74 -10.29 2.10
C ALA A 49 -17.93 -9.19 3.17
N VAL A 50 -18.57 -8.07 2.81
CA VAL A 50 -18.91 -7.00 3.76
C VAL A 50 -19.83 -7.51 4.86
N ALA A 51 -20.93 -8.18 4.50
CA ALA A 51 -21.92 -8.68 5.44
C ALA A 51 -21.30 -9.69 6.42
N LEU A 52 -20.54 -10.66 5.92
CA LEU A 52 -19.84 -11.66 6.74
C LEU A 52 -18.80 -11.01 7.67
N SER A 53 -18.04 -10.05 7.19
CA SER A 53 -17.03 -9.32 8.00
C SER A 53 -17.69 -8.57 9.16
N LEU A 54 -18.78 -7.86 8.88
CA LEU A 54 -19.56 -7.15 9.89
C LEU A 54 -20.18 -8.12 10.91
N ALA A 55 -20.71 -9.25 10.46
CA ALA A 55 -21.29 -10.28 11.33
C ALA A 55 -20.23 -10.90 12.25
N ILE A 56 -19.06 -11.25 11.74
CA ILE A 56 -17.95 -11.78 12.53
C ILE A 56 -17.52 -10.78 13.59
N GLY A 57 -17.31 -9.51 13.22
CA GLY A 57 -16.92 -8.47 14.18
C GLY A 57 -18.00 -8.22 15.25
N HIS A 58 -19.28 -8.23 14.87
CA HIS A 58 -20.41 -8.14 15.79
C HIS A 58 -20.39 -9.30 16.82
N LEU A 59 -20.26 -10.55 16.34
CA LEU A 59 -20.20 -11.73 17.21
C LEU A 59 -19.02 -11.69 18.19
N LEU A 60 -17.86 -11.20 17.72
CA LEU A 60 -16.68 -11.02 18.58
C LEU A 60 -16.92 -9.95 19.66
N LEU A 61 -17.64 -8.87 19.36
CA LEU A 61 -18.03 -7.87 20.36
C LEU A 61 -19.02 -8.44 21.38
N LEU A 62 -20.04 -9.18 20.94
CA LEU A 62 -20.99 -9.84 21.83
C LEU A 62 -20.30 -10.83 22.77
N ARG A 63 -19.40 -11.67 22.24
CA ARG A 63 -18.60 -12.63 23.02
C ARG A 63 -17.75 -11.95 24.10
N ASN A 64 -17.32 -10.72 23.87
CA ASN A 64 -16.57 -9.92 24.82
C ASN A 64 -17.45 -8.97 25.65
N HIS A 65 -18.77 -9.23 25.72
CA HIS A 65 -19.75 -8.54 26.55
C HIS A 65 -19.86 -7.02 26.31
N TYR A 66 -19.63 -6.56 25.07
CA TYR A 66 -19.84 -5.17 24.70
C TYR A 66 -21.32 -4.82 24.60
N ASN A 67 -21.68 -3.63 25.09
CA ASN A 67 -23.07 -3.16 25.14
C ASN A 67 -23.55 -2.62 23.79
N GLY A 68 -24.88 -2.39 23.66
CA GLY A 68 -25.51 -1.90 22.44
C GLY A 68 -24.92 -0.58 21.91
N LYS A 69 -24.43 0.32 22.78
CA LYS A 69 -23.77 1.57 22.33
C LYS A 69 -22.44 1.31 21.63
N ALA A 70 -21.65 0.36 22.12
CA ALA A 70 -20.40 -0.05 21.49
C ALA A 70 -20.67 -0.71 20.13
N ILE A 71 -21.71 -1.53 20.02
CA ILE A 71 -22.14 -2.16 18.79
C ILE A 71 -22.60 -1.10 17.74
N ILE A 72 -23.38 -0.11 18.16
CA ILE A 72 -23.79 0.99 17.27
C ILE A 72 -22.56 1.75 16.76
N ARG A 73 -21.60 2.13 17.65
CA ARG A 73 -20.36 2.79 17.24
C ARG A 73 -19.55 1.94 16.26
N TYR A 74 -19.50 0.63 16.48
CA TYR A 74 -18.85 -0.32 15.60
C TYR A 74 -19.42 -0.26 14.18
N TYR A 75 -20.75 -0.40 14.02
CA TYR A 75 -21.36 -0.32 12.71
C TYR A 75 -21.17 1.05 12.04
N LEU A 76 -21.37 2.13 12.80
CA LEU A 76 -21.17 3.49 12.26
C LEU A 76 -19.74 3.69 11.77
N CYS A 77 -18.73 3.27 12.52
CA CYS A 77 -17.33 3.45 12.14
C CYS A 77 -16.96 2.57 10.93
N CYS A 78 -17.32 1.27 10.94
CA CYS A 78 -17.02 0.38 9.84
C CYS A 78 -17.72 0.82 8.54
N MET A 79 -19.01 1.19 8.61
CA MET A 79 -19.76 1.67 7.45
C MET A 79 -19.25 3.01 6.94
N ALA A 80 -18.93 3.97 7.82
CA ALA A 80 -18.34 5.25 7.42
C ALA A 80 -16.98 5.04 6.74
N SER A 81 -16.15 4.11 7.24
CA SER A 81 -14.87 3.75 6.65
C SER A 81 -15.04 3.12 5.27
N LEU A 82 -16.01 2.22 5.11
CA LEU A 82 -16.33 1.58 3.83
C LEU A 82 -16.83 2.59 2.80
N VAL A 83 -17.79 3.43 3.19
CA VAL A 83 -18.33 4.50 2.33
C VAL A 83 -17.23 5.46 1.92
N TRP A 84 -16.38 5.88 2.88
CA TRP A 84 -15.23 6.72 2.57
C TRP A 84 -14.28 6.06 1.57
N ALA A 85 -13.92 4.78 1.77
CA ALA A 85 -13.04 4.04 0.88
C ALA A 85 -13.60 3.98 -0.55
N LEU A 86 -14.89 3.69 -0.70
CA LEU A 86 -15.56 3.59 -2.01
C LEU A 86 -15.67 4.95 -2.68
N LEU A 87 -16.16 5.97 -1.99
CA LEU A 87 -16.38 7.31 -2.57
C LEU A 87 -15.06 7.99 -2.96
N SER A 88 -14.07 7.98 -2.06
CA SER A 88 -12.78 8.62 -2.36
C SER A 88 -12.05 7.92 -3.51
N SER A 89 -12.12 6.59 -3.58
CA SER A 89 -11.56 5.82 -4.71
C SER A 89 -12.31 6.07 -6.02
N ALA A 90 -13.63 6.19 -5.96
CA ALA A 90 -14.45 6.46 -7.14
C ALA A 90 -14.19 7.85 -7.76
N ILE A 91 -13.89 8.85 -6.92
CA ILE A 91 -13.68 10.23 -7.38
C ILE A 91 -12.30 10.40 -8.04
N LEU A 92 -11.26 9.84 -7.44
CA LEU A 92 -9.87 10.01 -7.90
C LEU A 92 -9.53 9.00 -8.99
N TYR A 93 -9.04 9.46 -10.13
CA TYR A 93 -8.51 8.58 -11.17
C TYR A 93 -7.09 8.12 -10.84
N ASP A 94 -6.80 6.87 -11.17
CA ASP A 94 -5.43 6.34 -11.10
C ASP A 94 -4.56 7.02 -12.15
N ASN A 95 -3.49 7.69 -11.69
CA ASN A 95 -2.51 8.38 -12.53
C ASN A 95 -1.17 7.65 -12.58
N SER A 96 -1.11 6.42 -12.09
CA SER A 96 0.11 5.62 -12.07
C SER A 96 0.31 4.82 -13.36
N PHE A 97 1.57 4.54 -13.69
CA PHE A 97 1.93 3.75 -14.86
C PHE A 97 1.52 2.28 -14.69
N ASP A 98 2.06 1.58 -13.67
CA ASP A 98 1.80 0.16 -13.43
C ASP A 98 0.29 -0.07 -13.23
N GLY A 99 -0.39 0.86 -12.54
CA GLY A 99 -1.83 0.78 -12.29
C GLY A 99 -2.64 0.78 -13.57
N ASN A 100 -2.38 1.69 -14.49
CA ASN A 100 -3.12 1.78 -15.75
C ASN A 100 -2.67 0.77 -16.81
N THR A 101 -1.51 0.13 -16.64
CA THR A 101 -1.03 -0.91 -17.55
C THR A 101 -1.52 -2.28 -17.09
N TYR A 102 -0.76 -3.02 -16.33
CA TYR A 102 -1.02 -4.43 -16.06
C TYR A 102 -1.98 -4.69 -14.88
N HIS A 103 -2.08 -3.80 -13.88
CA HIS A 103 -3.02 -4.01 -12.77
C HIS A 103 -4.49 -3.87 -13.21
N GLN A 104 -4.83 -2.75 -13.85
CA GLN A 104 -6.18 -2.57 -14.40
C GLN A 104 -6.45 -3.54 -15.55
N GLY A 105 -5.44 -3.85 -16.39
CA GLY A 105 -5.55 -4.86 -17.43
C GLY A 105 -6.00 -6.21 -16.86
N ALA A 106 -5.33 -6.72 -15.84
CA ALA A 106 -5.71 -7.98 -15.21
C ALA A 106 -7.13 -7.96 -14.59
N ILE A 107 -7.55 -6.82 -14.02
CA ILE A 107 -8.93 -6.65 -13.53
C ILE A 107 -9.93 -6.77 -14.68
N ILE A 108 -9.68 -6.06 -15.77
CA ILE A 108 -10.56 -6.04 -16.96
C ILE A 108 -10.64 -7.44 -17.57
N ASP A 109 -9.52 -8.14 -17.73
CA ASP A 109 -9.49 -9.49 -18.29
C ASP A 109 -10.29 -10.47 -17.43
N MET A 110 -10.16 -10.39 -16.08
CA MET A 110 -10.98 -11.22 -15.18
C MET A 110 -12.48 -10.87 -15.25
N LEU A 111 -12.85 -9.62 -15.45
CA LEU A 111 -14.24 -9.20 -15.66
C LEU A 111 -14.78 -9.72 -17.00
N ASN A 112 -13.93 -9.81 -18.02
CA ASN A 112 -14.26 -10.38 -19.32
C ASN A 112 -14.30 -11.91 -19.33
N GLY A 113 -13.89 -12.56 -18.22
CA GLY A 113 -14.03 -14.01 -18.04
C GLY A 113 -12.73 -14.78 -17.94
N ALA A 114 -11.57 -14.12 -17.95
CA ALA A 114 -10.30 -14.77 -17.65
C ALA A 114 -10.35 -15.38 -16.24
N ASN A 115 -9.99 -16.67 -16.16
CA ASN A 115 -9.92 -17.39 -14.90
C ASN A 115 -8.46 -17.75 -14.59
N PRO A 116 -7.85 -17.15 -13.54
CA PRO A 116 -6.44 -17.40 -13.22
C PRO A 116 -6.09 -18.88 -12.95
N PHE A 117 -7.07 -19.71 -12.60
CA PHE A 117 -6.85 -21.12 -12.30
C PHE A 117 -6.85 -22.02 -13.55
N TYR A 118 -7.68 -21.72 -14.55
CA TYR A 118 -7.92 -22.60 -15.69
C TYR A 118 -7.43 -22.04 -17.02
N ASN A 119 -7.53 -20.70 -17.20
CA ASN A 119 -7.11 -20.03 -18.43
C ASN A 119 -6.33 -18.73 -18.14
N PRO A 120 -5.17 -18.81 -17.42
CA PRO A 120 -4.36 -17.66 -17.11
C PRO A 120 -3.83 -16.93 -18.35
N ASP A 121 -3.79 -17.61 -19.50
CA ASP A 121 -3.36 -17.04 -20.78
C ASP A 121 -4.31 -15.99 -21.35
N ASP A 122 -5.56 -15.96 -20.89
CA ASP A 122 -6.53 -14.91 -21.24
C ASP A 122 -6.21 -13.57 -20.55
N ILE A 123 -5.24 -13.53 -19.63
CA ILE A 123 -4.69 -12.28 -19.09
C ILE A 123 -3.57 -11.80 -20.02
N ALA A 124 -3.82 -10.72 -20.74
CA ALA A 124 -2.99 -10.30 -21.87
C ALA A 124 -1.57 -9.85 -21.45
N MET A 125 -1.47 -8.97 -20.44
CA MET A 125 -0.19 -8.39 -20.04
C MET A 125 0.69 -9.39 -19.29
N LEU A 126 1.97 -9.54 -19.69
CA LEU A 126 2.94 -10.47 -19.10
C LEU A 126 3.00 -10.38 -17.56
N TRP A 127 3.09 -9.17 -17.03
CA TRP A 127 3.15 -8.95 -15.58
C TRP A 127 1.80 -9.24 -14.93
N GLY A 128 0.70 -8.84 -15.56
CA GLY A 128 -0.65 -9.22 -15.15
C GLY A 128 -0.85 -10.73 -15.12
N LYS A 129 -0.32 -11.46 -16.10
CA LYS A 129 -0.42 -12.91 -16.20
C LYS A 129 0.36 -13.64 -15.10
N HIS A 130 1.63 -13.29 -14.87
CA HIS A 130 2.56 -14.08 -14.06
C HIS A 130 2.77 -13.57 -12.64
N TYR A 131 2.13 -12.46 -12.24
CA TYR A 131 2.20 -11.95 -10.88
C TYR A 131 1.05 -12.46 -10.00
N ALA A 132 1.29 -12.46 -8.69
CA ALA A 132 0.26 -12.69 -7.69
C ALA A 132 -0.78 -11.56 -7.73
N LYS A 133 -2.08 -11.90 -7.60
CA LYS A 133 -3.19 -11.04 -8.01
C LYS A 133 -4.24 -10.79 -6.92
N ALA A 134 -3.89 -10.90 -5.63
CA ALA A 134 -4.92 -10.77 -4.58
C ALA A 134 -5.66 -9.43 -4.66
N LEU A 135 -4.93 -8.32 -4.84
CA LEU A 135 -5.57 -7.00 -4.88
C LEU A 135 -6.41 -6.81 -6.14
N GLU A 136 -5.95 -7.32 -7.28
CA GLU A 136 -6.70 -7.29 -8.55
C GLU A 136 -7.97 -8.14 -8.48
N ILE A 137 -7.88 -9.34 -7.87
CA ILE A 137 -9.04 -10.20 -7.64
C ILE A 137 -10.07 -9.51 -6.73
N ILE A 138 -9.62 -8.91 -5.62
CA ILE A 138 -10.51 -8.18 -4.72
C ILE A 138 -11.10 -6.96 -5.43
N ALA A 139 -10.27 -6.20 -6.15
CA ALA A 139 -10.70 -5.03 -6.91
C ALA A 139 -11.72 -5.39 -7.98
N SER A 140 -11.58 -6.55 -8.64
CA SER A 140 -12.58 -7.04 -9.61
C SER A 140 -13.95 -7.27 -8.96
N THR A 141 -13.98 -7.79 -7.70
CA THR A 141 -15.25 -7.97 -6.98
C THR A 141 -15.94 -6.65 -6.65
N ILE A 142 -15.16 -5.59 -6.39
CA ILE A 142 -15.67 -4.24 -6.15
C ILE A 142 -16.09 -3.60 -7.47
N THR A 143 -15.27 -3.72 -8.50
CA THR A 143 -15.54 -3.14 -9.83
C THR A 143 -16.83 -3.65 -10.41
N VAL A 144 -17.08 -4.98 -10.39
CA VAL A 144 -18.32 -5.56 -10.90
C VAL A 144 -19.56 -5.09 -10.13
N CYS A 145 -19.40 -4.82 -8.82
CA CYS A 145 -20.49 -4.34 -7.97
C CYS A 145 -20.92 -2.90 -8.29
N PHE A 146 -19.95 -2.04 -8.63
CA PHE A 146 -20.19 -0.61 -8.86
C PHE A 146 -20.08 -0.20 -10.33
N ASN A 147 -19.77 -1.13 -11.22
CA ASN A 147 -19.51 -0.88 -12.65
C ASN A 147 -18.56 0.30 -12.88
N ARG A 148 -17.49 0.39 -12.07
CA ARG A 148 -16.49 1.45 -12.14
C ARG A 148 -15.14 0.93 -11.66
N ILE A 149 -14.15 0.93 -12.55
CA ILE A 149 -12.83 0.37 -12.26
C ILE A 149 -12.14 1.13 -11.11
N GLU A 150 -12.32 2.45 -11.05
CA GLU A 150 -11.69 3.26 -9.99
C GLU A 150 -12.17 2.89 -8.58
N CYS A 151 -13.38 2.33 -8.43
CA CYS A 151 -13.88 1.83 -7.14
C CYS A 151 -13.04 0.68 -6.59
N GLY A 152 -12.40 -0.12 -7.45
CA GLY A 152 -11.57 -1.25 -7.02
C GLY A 152 -10.43 -0.85 -6.09
N LYS A 153 -9.91 0.39 -6.20
CA LYS A 153 -8.88 0.93 -5.30
C LYS A 153 -9.34 1.07 -3.84
N ALA A 154 -10.64 0.95 -3.57
CA ALA A 154 -11.15 0.95 -2.19
C ALA A 154 -10.49 -0.14 -1.32
N VAL A 155 -10.01 -1.23 -1.92
CA VAL A 155 -9.23 -2.25 -1.20
C VAL A 155 -8.01 -1.65 -0.50
N ASN A 156 -7.30 -0.72 -1.16
CA ASN A 156 -6.13 -0.05 -0.60
C ASN A 156 -6.51 0.75 0.64
N VAL A 157 -7.55 1.57 0.52
CA VAL A 157 -8.04 2.42 1.62
C VAL A 157 -8.52 1.56 2.80
N LEU A 158 -9.20 0.43 2.56
CA LEU A 158 -9.63 -0.50 3.61
C LEU A 158 -8.45 -1.10 4.37
N ILE A 159 -7.39 -1.55 3.68
CA ILE A 159 -6.18 -2.10 4.30
C ILE A 159 -5.44 -1.02 5.10
N ILE A 160 -5.31 0.19 4.56
CA ILE A 160 -4.67 1.32 5.23
C ILE A 160 -5.45 1.71 6.50
N LEU A 161 -6.77 1.87 6.43
CA LEU A 161 -7.61 2.17 7.59
C LEU A 161 -7.54 1.05 8.64
N SER A 162 -7.52 -0.21 8.22
CA SER A 162 -7.30 -1.35 9.12
C SER A 162 -5.99 -1.19 9.88
N SER A 163 -4.89 -0.91 9.18
CA SER A 163 -3.58 -0.72 9.81
C SER A 163 -3.56 0.47 10.77
N ILE A 164 -4.24 1.58 10.44
CA ILE A 164 -4.37 2.76 11.31
C ILE A 164 -5.11 2.40 12.61
N PHE A 165 -6.28 1.75 12.52
CA PHE A 165 -7.08 1.42 13.71
C PHE A 165 -6.38 0.40 14.61
N ILE A 166 -5.75 -0.64 14.05
CA ILE A 166 -5.02 -1.64 14.81
C ILE A 166 -3.78 -1.01 15.47
N THR A 167 -3.05 -0.14 14.77
CA THR A 167 -1.90 0.59 15.30
C THR A 167 -2.31 1.55 16.41
N TYR A 168 -3.38 2.32 16.22
CA TYR A 168 -3.91 3.20 17.27
C TYR A 168 -4.28 2.43 18.53
N SER A 169 -5.00 1.32 18.36
CA SER A 169 -5.38 0.44 19.47
C SER A 169 -4.14 -0.07 20.22
N PHE A 170 -3.13 -0.53 19.48
CA PHE A 170 -1.88 -1.02 20.05
C PHE A 170 -1.11 0.07 20.81
N LEU A 171 -0.91 1.23 20.19
CA LEU A 171 -0.19 2.34 20.82
C LEU A 171 -0.93 2.89 22.04
N ARG A 172 -2.26 2.86 22.05
CA ARG A 172 -3.07 3.27 23.20
C ARG A 172 -2.88 2.35 24.42
N GLU A 173 -2.65 1.06 24.18
CA GLU A 173 -2.32 0.10 25.22
C GLU A 173 -0.86 0.23 25.69
N GLU A 174 0.05 0.38 24.73
CA GLU A 174 1.49 0.43 24.97
C GLU A 174 1.92 1.73 25.66
N LEU A 175 1.34 2.85 25.25
CA LEU A 175 1.70 4.19 25.68
C LEU A 175 0.56 4.85 26.47
N SER A 176 -0.04 4.11 27.39
CA SER A 176 -1.23 4.53 28.16
C SER A 176 -1.04 5.83 28.96
N ARG A 177 0.22 6.24 29.24
CA ARG A 177 0.57 7.51 29.88
C ARG A 177 0.40 8.72 28.96
N LEU A 178 0.36 8.52 27.63
CA LEU A 178 0.24 9.60 26.67
C LEU A 178 -1.21 10.03 26.45
N THR A 179 -1.38 11.30 26.12
CA THR A 179 -2.70 11.82 25.73
C THR A 179 -3.18 11.21 24.40
N SER A 180 -4.50 11.10 24.22
CA SER A 180 -5.08 10.58 22.97
C SER A 180 -4.60 11.33 21.72
N ARG A 181 -4.34 12.66 21.82
CA ARG A 181 -3.80 13.46 20.71
C ARG A 181 -2.40 13.02 20.32
N ARG A 182 -1.53 12.74 21.30
CA ARG A 182 -0.16 12.25 21.03
C ARG A 182 -0.18 10.84 20.46
N ILE A 183 -1.05 9.97 20.95
CA ILE A 183 -1.23 8.62 20.41
C ILE A 183 -1.71 8.69 18.96
N LEU A 184 -2.67 9.56 18.64
CA LEU A 184 -3.15 9.76 17.26
C LEU A 184 -2.02 10.24 16.34
N LEU A 185 -1.21 11.21 16.79
CA LEU A 185 -0.05 11.68 16.04
C LEU A 185 0.95 10.55 15.77
N LEU A 186 1.32 9.78 16.81
CA LEU A 186 2.22 8.64 16.66
C LEU A 186 1.64 7.55 15.75
N THR A 187 0.34 7.35 15.81
CA THR A 187 -0.35 6.43 14.89
C THR A 187 -0.22 6.89 13.45
N ALA A 188 -0.49 8.17 13.17
CA ALA A 188 -0.35 8.74 11.84
C ALA A 188 1.10 8.62 11.33
N LEU A 189 2.08 8.99 12.16
CA LEU A 189 3.51 8.89 11.83
C LEU A 189 3.94 7.43 11.56
N LEU A 190 3.40 6.48 12.30
CA LEU A 190 3.77 5.07 12.16
C LEU A 190 2.99 4.35 11.07
N ALA A 191 1.69 4.61 10.88
CA ALA A 191 0.86 3.87 9.92
C ALA A 191 0.86 4.46 8.51
N LEU A 192 1.21 5.74 8.34
CA LEU A 192 1.16 6.46 7.07
C LEU A 192 2.56 6.84 6.59
N CYS A 193 3.37 5.85 6.20
CA CYS A 193 4.65 6.16 5.54
C CYS A 193 4.40 6.81 4.17
N PRO A 194 5.36 7.55 3.59
CA PRO A 194 5.22 8.19 2.28
C PRO A 194 4.76 7.24 1.16
N VAL A 195 5.23 5.98 1.14
CA VAL A 195 4.78 4.98 0.16
C VAL A 195 3.28 4.66 0.33
N VAL A 196 2.80 4.52 1.57
CA VAL A 196 1.37 4.30 1.87
C VAL A 196 0.53 5.48 1.41
N ILE A 197 0.98 6.71 1.68
CA ILE A 197 0.26 7.93 1.27
C ILE A 197 0.16 8.02 -0.24
N ARG A 198 1.28 7.82 -0.95
CA ARG A 198 1.35 7.92 -2.41
C ARG A 198 0.51 6.88 -3.13
N GLN A 199 0.43 5.67 -2.58
CA GLN A 199 -0.23 4.55 -3.23
C GLN A 199 -1.68 4.31 -2.77
N ALA A 200 -2.22 5.15 -1.88
CA ALA A 200 -3.57 4.98 -1.34
C ALA A 200 -4.67 4.94 -2.42
N TYR A 201 -4.52 5.72 -3.49
CA TYR A 201 -5.53 5.91 -4.53
C TYR A 201 -5.06 5.52 -5.93
N ILE A 202 -4.03 4.67 -6.02
CA ILE A 202 -3.54 4.09 -7.27
C ILE A 202 -3.48 2.56 -7.15
N TYR A 203 -3.34 1.85 -8.26
CA TYR A 203 -3.33 0.39 -8.25
C TYR A 203 -1.97 -0.23 -7.95
N TYR A 204 -1.00 0.54 -7.43
CA TYR A 204 0.24 -0.03 -6.90
C TYR A 204 -0.04 -0.82 -5.63
N ASN A 205 0.73 -1.86 -5.39
CA ASN A 205 0.54 -2.79 -4.27
C ASN A 205 1.65 -2.76 -3.21
N ASP A 206 2.74 -1.97 -3.42
CA ASP A 206 3.91 -1.98 -2.51
C ASP A 206 3.59 -1.40 -1.12
N TYR A 207 2.58 -0.51 -0.98
CA TYR A 207 2.11 0.00 0.31
C TYR A 207 1.70 -1.12 1.27
N THR A 208 1.28 -2.28 0.74
CA THR A 208 0.85 -3.41 1.55
C THR A 208 2.01 -4.05 2.29
N LEU A 209 3.24 -4.00 1.75
CA LEU A 209 4.43 -4.47 2.46
C LEU A 209 4.55 -3.77 3.82
N TYR A 210 4.41 -2.45 3.84
CA TYR A 210 4.49 -1.70 5.08
C TYR A 210 3.31 -1.98 6.01
N SER A 211 2.09 -1.89 5.49
CA SER A 211 0.87 -2.11 6.26
C SER A 211 0.82 -3.51 6.87
N PHE A 212 1.13 -4.55 6.08
CA PHE A 212 1.14 -5.94 6.56
C PHE A 212 2.27 -6.22 7.54
N MET A 213 3.46 -5.63 7.32
CA MET A 213 4.57 -5.78 8.27
C MET A 213 4.23 -5.17 9.63
N LEU A 214 3.58 -4.00 9.65
CA LEU A 214 3.11 -3.37 10.86
C LEU A 214 2.06 -4.23 11.59
N LEU A 215 1.07 -4.75 10.86
CA LEU A 215 0.05 -5.66 11.39
C LEU A 215 0.67 -6.96 11.94
N MET A 216 1.65 -7.52 11.25
CA MET A 216 2.38 -8.73 11.66
C MET A 216 3.14 -8.50 12.97
N VAL A 217 3.93 -7.42 13.06
CA VAL A 217 4.69 -7.08 14.27
C VAL A 217 3.75 -6.86 15.46
N ILE A 218 2.66 -6.10 15.28
CA ILE A 218 1.66 -5.87 16.34
C ILE A 218 1.02 -7.20 16.77
N SER A 219 0.69 -8.08 15.82
CA SER A 219 0.08 -9.37 16.12
C SER A 219 1.03 -10.27 16.94
N ILE A 220 2.30 -10.34 16.55
CA ILE A 220 3.33 -11.10 17.27
C ILE A 220 3.50 -10.57 18.71
N LEU A 221 3.59 -9.26 18.89
CA LEU A 221 3.73 -8.63 20.21
C LEU A 221 2.51 -8.88 21.09
N ARG A 222 1.29 -8.81 20.54
CA ARG A 222 0.05 -9.11 21.26
C ARG A 222 -0.08 -10.59 21.65
N LEU A 223 0.28 -11.50 20.75
CA LEU A 223 0.34 -12.94 21.05
C LEU A 223 1.35 -13.23 22.15
N TYR A 224 2.53 -12.62 22.06
CA TYR A 224 3.53 -12.75 23.12
C TYR A 224 3.03 -12.24 24.48
N ARG A 225 2.24 -11.15 24.52
CA ARG A 225 1.65 -10.60 25.75
C ARG A 225 0.40 -11.34 26.23
N ASN A 226 -0.12 -12.26 25.42
CA ASN A 226 -1.36 -12.99 25.68
C ASN A 226 -2.56 -12.06 25.93
N THR A 227 -2.72 -11.06 25.05
CA THR A 227 -3.85 -10.12 25.12
C THR A 227 -5.14 -10.78 24.63
N GLN A 228 -6.29 -10.19 24.97
CA GLN A 228 -7.61 -10.68 24.53
C GLN A 228 -7.92 -10.38 23.05
N HIS A 229 -7.04 -9.66 22.34
CA HIS A 229 -7.24 -9.33 20.94
C HIS A 229 -7.16 -10.56 20.04
N PRO A 230 -7.96 -10.64 18.96
CA PRO A 230 -7.93 -11.76 18.02
C PRO A 230 -6.71 -11.69 17.07
N SER A 231 -5.51 -11.64 17.65
CA SER A 231 -4.24 -11.44 16.95
C SER A 231 -3.89 -12.59 16.01
N TRP A 232 -4.35 -13.82 16.30
CA TRP A 232 -4.22 -14.94 15.37
C TRP A 232 -4.95 -14.71 14.06
N ALA A 233 -6.16 -14.14 14.10
CA ALA A 233 -6.91 -13.82 12.88
C ALA A 233 -6.16 -12.80 12.02
N VAL A 234 -5.63 -11.71 12.64
CA VAL A 234 -4.83 -10.71 11.93
C VAL A 234 -3.58 -11.34 11.31
N LEU A 235 -2.85 -12.18 12.05
CA LEU A 235 -1.66 -12.88 11.57
C LEU A 235 -1.99 -13.75 10.36
N ILE A 236 -3.04 -14.58 10.44
CA ILE A 236 -3.46 -15.49 9.36
C ILE A 236 -3.84 -14.71 8.10
N MET A 237 -4.71 -13.70 8.23
CA MET A 237 -5.13 -12.87 7.12
C MET A 237 -3.95 -12.16 6.46
N THR A 238 -3.05 -11.60 7.28
CA THR A 238 -1.87 -10.89 6.79
C THR A 238 -0.93 -11.80 6.01
N CYS A 239 -0.67 -13.03 6.48
CA CYS A 239 0.17 -14.00 5.77
C CYS A 239 -0.42 -14.37 4.40
N ILE A 240 -1.73 -14.68 4.35
CA ILE A 240 -2.39 -15.10 3.10
C ILE A 240 -2.43 -13.92 2.11
N LEU A 241 -2.90 -12.75 2.54
CA LEU A 241 -2.96 -11.56 1.68
C LEU A 241 -1.57 -11.19 1.16
N ALA A 242 -0.54 -11.23 2.00
CA ALA A 242 0.83 -10.89 1.62
C ALA A 242 1.39 -11.86 0.56
N ALA A 243 1.24 -13.17 0.79
CA ALA A 243 1.72 -14.19 -0.14
C ALA A 243 1.10 -14.05 -1.54
N THR A 244 -0.18 -13.64 -1.58
CA THR A 244 -0.97 -13.57 -2.81
C THR A 244 -1.02 -12.18 -3.44
N THR A 245 -0.45 -11.16 -2.80
CA THR A 245 -0.34 -9.80 -3.37
C THR A 245 0.93 -9.65 -4.22
N LYS A 246 2.08 -10.00 -3.68
CA LYS A 246 3.38 -9.91 -4.36
C LYS A 246 4.39 -10.80 -3.68
N PHE A 247 5.25 -11.47 -4.46
CA PHE A 247 6.29 -12.36 -3.92
C PHE A 247 7.15 -11.70 -2.85
N THR A 248 7.68 -10.50 -3.13
CA THR A 248 8.56 -9.78 -2.19
C THR A 248 7.84 -9.41 -0.89
N ILE A 249 6.55 -9.11 -0.95
CA ILE A 249 5.71 -8.82 0.22
C ILE A 249 5.54 -10.09 1.05
N GLY A 250 5.16 -11.19 0.41
CA GLY A 250 5.07 -12.50 1.07
C GLY A 250 6.37 -12.86 1.77
N PHE A 251 7.51 -12.74 1.07
CA PHE A 251 8.83 -13.02 1.62
C PHE A 251 9.11 -12.26 2.92
N TYR A 252 8.95 -10.93 2.92
CA TYR A 252 9.20 -10.12 4.12
C TYR A 252 8.24 -10.42 5.28
N ILE A 253 6.97 -10.73 4.98
CA ILE A 253 5.98 -11.06 6.02
C ILE A 253 6.29 -12.40 6.67
N TYR A 254 6.65 -13.42 5.89
CA TYR A 254 7.05 -14.72 6.45
C TYR A 254 8.41 -14.64 7.17
N LEU A 255 9.34 -13.82 6.69
CA LEU A 255 10.59 -13.54 7.40
C LEU A 255 10.32 -12.85 8.75
N THR A 256 9.39 -11.89 8.79
CA THR A 256 8.97 -11.24 10.04
C THR A 256 8.34 -12.23 11.02
N LEU A 257 7.50 -13.14 10.51
CA LEU A 257 6.92 -14.24 11.31
C LEU A 257 8.02 -15.17 11.84
N ALA A 258 8.94 -15.61 10.99
CA ALA A 258 10.06 -16.48 11.38
C ALA A 258 10.96 -15.80 12.46
N THR A 259 11.26 -14.51 12.27
CA THR A 259 12.00 -13.72 13.28
C THR A 259 11.23 -13.67 14.61
N GLY A 260 9.93 -13.48 14.58
CA GLY A 260 9.05 -13.54 15.76
C GLY A 260 9.06 -14.91 16.44
N VAL A 261 9.01 -15.99 15.67
CA VAL A 261 9.10 -17.38 16.17
C VAL A 261 10.44 -17.60 16.89
N VAL A 262 11.55 -17.21 16.27
CA VAL A 262 12.89 -17.33 16.85
C VAL A 262 13.00 -16.47 18.12
N TRP A 263 12.56 -15.21 18.06
CA TRP A 263 12.58 -14.34 19.23
C TRP A 263 11.80 -14.91 20.41
N ILE A 264 10.57 -15.40 20.18
CA ILE A 264 9.72 -15.99 21.23
C ILE A 264 10.32 -17.30 21.76
N PHE A 265 11.00 -18.09 20.92
CA PHE A 265 11.66 -19.35 21.33
C PHE A 265 12.70 -19.11 22.44
N PHE A 266 13.46 -18.03 22.36
CA PHE A 266 14.45 -17.65 23.38
C PHE A 266 13.84 -16.97 24.62
N THR A 267 12.51 -16.89 24.69
CA THR A 267 11.77 -16.46 25.88
C THR A 267 11.21 -17.67 26.64
N ALA A 268 10.55 -17.42 27.76
CA ALA A 268 9.87 -18.48 28.53
C ALA A 268 8.61 -19.04 27.82
N ARG A 269 8.23 -18.58 26.63
CA ARG A 269 7.00 -18.93 25.90
C ARG A 269 7.22 -19.88 24.72
N ARG A 270 8.06 -20.88 24.85
CA ARG A 270 8.40 -21.84 23.78
C ARG A 270 7.17 -22.51 23.13
N ALA A 271 6.15 -22.85 23.92
CA ALA A 271 4.92 -23.44 23.37
C ALA A 271 4.21 -22.51 22.36
N LEU A 272 4.24 -21.19 22.56
CA LEU A 272 3.71 -20.21 21.60
C LEU A 272 4.58 -20.19 20.32
N SER A 273 5.91 -20.23 20.46
CA SER A 273 6.83 -20.29 19.34
C SER A 273 6.54 -21.51 18.43
N TYR A 274 6.40 -22.70 19.02
CA TYR A 274 6.07 -23.90 18.24
C TYR A 274 4.71 -23.78 17.54
N ARG A 275 3.68 -23.26 18.22
CA ARG A 275 2.37 -23.02 17.58
C ARG A 275 2.47 -22.05 16.42
N MET A 276 3.20 -20.96 16.58
CA MET A 276 3.41 -19.98 15.50
C MET A 276 4.18 -20.58 14.33
N ALA A 277 5.20 -21.43 14.58
CA ALA A 277 5.94 -22.12 13.53
C ALA A 277 5.04 -23.07 12.74
N ILE A 278 4.24 -23.90 13.42
CA ILE A 278 3.31 -24.84 12.76
C ILE A 278 2.28 -24.08 11.92
N VAL A 279 1.67 -23.04 12.49
CA VAL A 279 0.71 -22.20 11.77
C VAL A 279 1.39 -21.51 10.59
N GLY A 280 2.62 -21.00 10.75
CA GLY A 280 3.38 -20.37 9.68
C GLY A 280 3.66 -21.31 8.51
N ILE A 281 4.07 -22.54 8.78
CA ILE A 281 4.29 -23.57 7.73
C ILE A 281 2.97 -23.89 7.02
N ALA A 282 1.87 -24.07 7.76
CA ALA A 282 0.56 -24.31 7.15
C ALA A 282 0.13 -23.13 6.26
N LEU A 283 0.41 -21.88 6.69
CA LEU A 283 0.08 -20.69 5.93
C LEU A 283 0.94 -20.50 4.67
N ILE A 284 2.18 -21.02 4.64
CA ILE A 284 2.97 -21.10 3.40
C ILE A 284 2.24 -21.99 2.38
N VAL A 285 1.84 -23.18 2.80
CA VAL A 285 1.13 -24.12 1.91
C VAL A 285 -0.20 -23.53 1.43
N VAL A 286 -0.99 -22.98 2.33
CA VAL A 286 -2.29 -22.38 2.00
C VAL A 286 -2.12 -21.10 1.16
N GLY A 287 -1.20 -20.21 1.54
CA GLY A 287 -1.01 -18.93 0.88
C GLY A 287 -0.43 -19.09 -0.54
N PHE A 288 0.66 -19.85 -0.69
CA PHE A 288 1.30 -20.03 -2.00
C PHE A 288 0.67 -21.16 -2.82
N GLY A 289 0.20 -22.23 -2.18
CA GLY A 289 -0.33 -23.40 -2.89
C GLY A 289 -1.82 -23.30 -3.22
N LEU A 290 -2.66 -22.79 -2.34
CA LEU A 290 -4.10 -22.71 -2.56
C LEU A 290 -4.53 -21.34 -3.09
N TYR A 291 -4.34 -20.28 -2.33
CA TYR A 291 -4.73 -18.93 -2.75
C TYR A 291 -3.82 -18.39 -3.88
N GLY A 292 -2.54 -18.72 -3.83
CA GLY A 292 -1.54 -18.38 -4.84
C GLY A 292 -1.32 -19.51 -5.86
N TYR A 293 -2.27 -20.42 -6.06
CA TYR A 293 -2.16 -21.48 -7.06
C TYR A 293 -1.70 -20.91 -8.41
N HIS A 294 -2.35 -19.88 -8.86
CA HIS A 294 -1.83 -19.00 -9.88
C HIS A 294 -1.34 -17.70 -9.21
N PRO A 295 -0.06 -17.27 -9.40
CA PRO A 295 0.88 -17.78 -10.41
C PRO A 295 1.84 -18.88 -9.91
N TYR A 296 1.99 -19.12 -8.62
CA TYR A 296 3.14 -19.88 -8.11
C TYR A 296 3.18 -21.34 -8.59
N VAL A 297 2.06 -22.06 -8.48
CA VAL A 297 1.99 -23.45 -8.93
C VAL A 297 1.98 -23.51 -10.45
N THR A 298 1.18 -22.69 -11.12
CA THR A 298 1.08 -22.66 -12.59
C THR A 298 2.39 -22.27 -13.25
N ASN A 299 3.12 -21.26 -12.72
CA ASN A 299 4.44 -20.88 -13.22
C ASN A 299 5.46 -22.01 -13.01
N THR A 300 5.41 -22.72 -11.84
CA THR A 300 6.30 -23.86 -11.60
C THR A 300 6.06 -24.97 -12.62
N LEU A 301 4.80 -25.28 -12.90
CA LEU A 301 4.43 -26.34 -13.85
C LEU A 301 4.72 -25.96 -15.31
N GLY A 302 4.48 -24.70 -15.69
CA GLY A 302 4.64 -24.23 -17.06
C GLY A 302 6.06 -23.75 -17.40
N TRP A 303 6.79 -23.20 -16.43
CA TRP A 303 8.05 -22.50 -16.65
C TRP A 303 9.20 -23.00 -15.76
N GLY A 304 8.96 -24.00 -14.90
CA GLY A 304 9.95 -24.56 -13.98
C GLY A 304 10.34 -23.62 -12.82
N ASN A 305 9.71 -22.45 -12.68
CA ASN A 305 10.05 -21.46 -11.67
C ASN A 305 8.80 -20.73 -11.16
N PRO A 306 8.48 -20.77 -9.84
CA PRO A 306 7.31 -20.09 -9.27
C PRO A 306 7.33 -18.57 -9.44
N PHE A 307 8.51 -17.97 -9.65
CA PHE A 307 8.72 -16.52 -9.72
C PHE A 307 8.97 -16.02 -11.14
N TYR A 308 8.65 -16.84 -12.16
CA TYR A 308 8.72 -16.41 -13.54
C TYR A 308 7.83 -15.16 -13.76
N PRO A 309 8.24 -14.16 -14.59
CA PRO A 309 9.50 -14.06 -15.35
C PRO A 309 10.63 -13.35 -14.57
N LEU A 310 10.42 -12.92 -13.32
CA LEU A 310 11.44 -12.19 -12.53
C LEU A 310 12.70 -13.00 -12.26
N MET A 311 12.55 -14.34 -12.11
CA MET A 311 13.65 -15.27 -11.93
C MET A 311 13.51 -16.36 -12.98
N GLY A 312 14.57 -16.61 -13.75
CA GLY A 312 14.56 -17.63 -14.80
C GLY A 312 13.97 -17.18 -16.15
N GLY A 313 13.64 -15.90 -16.31
CA GLY A 313 13.32 -15.28 -17.59
C GLY A 313 14.51 -14.45 -18.11
N ASN A 314 14.55 -14.19 -19.43
CA ASN A 314 15.56 -13.35 -20.05
C ASN A 314 15.26 -11.83 -19.93
N VAL A 315 14.45 -11.44 -18.93
CA VAL A 315 14.00 -10.04 -18.80
C VAL A 315 14.71 -9.41 -17.61
N ASP A 316 15.67 -8.54 -17.87
CA ASP A 316 16.39 -7.77 -16.87
C ASP A 316 15.69 -6.41 -16.59
N ILE A 317 14.44 -6.51 -16.16
CA ILE A 317 13.65 -5.31 -15.82
C ILE A 317 14.28 -4.49 -14.71
N MET A 318 15.02 -5.10 -13.82
CA MET A 318 15.58 -4.39 -12.68
C MET A 318 16.70 -3.47 -13.13
N THR A 319 17.57 -3.90 -14.04
CA THR A 319 18.63 -3.06 -14.63
C THR A 319 18.03 -1.95 -15.49
N GLU A 320 17.04 -2.27 -16.35
CA GLU A 320 16.37 -1.28 -17.20
C GLU A 320 15.66 -0.17 -16.41
N ASN A 321 15.22 -0.48 -15.18
CA ASN A 321 14.54 0.47 -14.31
C ASN A 321 15.43 1.07 -13.23
N THR A 322 16.73 0.79 -13.22
CA THR A 322 17.70 1.37 -12.28
C THR A 322 18.14 2.73 -12.77
N PRO A 323 17.95 3.82 -11.99
CA PRO A 323 18.50 5.13 -12.33
C PRO A 323 20.02 5.11 -12.44
N ASP A 324 20.57 5.90 -13.37
CA ASP A 324 22.01 5.93 -13.68
C ASP A 324 22.88 6.15 -12.43
N VAL A 325 22.42 6.96 -11.48
CA VAL A 325 23.11 7.24 -10.20
C VAL A 325 23.38 5.99 -9.37
N TYR A 326 22.66 4.89 -9.62
CA TYR A 326 22.78 3.63 -8.86
C TYR A 326 23.45 2.49 -9.64
N LEU A 327 23.78 2.67 -10.94
CA LEU A 327 24.32 1.60 -11.79
C LEU A 327 25.71 1.14 -11.33
N ASP A 328 26.59 2.07 -10.96
CA ASP A 328 27.97 1.78 -10.61
C ASP A 328 28.21 1.56 -9.10
N GLY A 329 27.16 1.70 -8.29
CA GLY A 329 27.24 1.62 -6.84
C GLY A 329 27.00 0.20 -6.30
N ASN A 330 27.61 -0.11 -5.15
CA ASN A 330 27.21 -1.30 -4.41
C ASN A 330 25.93 -1.03 -3.60
N ARG A 331 25.29 -2.10 -3.12
CA ARG A 331 24.03 -2.07 -2.35
C ARG A 331 24.05 -1.05 -1.21
N PHE A 332 25.16 -0.95 -0.46
CA PHE A 332 25.28 -0.05 0.69
C PHE A 332 25.44 1.42 0.25
N THR A 333 26.30 1.69 -0.74
CA THR A 333 26.47 3.04 -1.29
C THR A 333 25.20 3.56 -1.92
N ASN A 334 24.51 2.73 -2.73
CA ASN A 334 23.24 3.09 -3.34
C ASN A 334 22.16 3.40 -2.29
N TRP A 335 22.08 2.59 -1.22
CA TRP A 335 21.19 2.87 -0.11
C TRP A 335 21.50 4.20 0.58
N LEU A 336 22.79 4.51 0.87
CA LEU A 336 23.17 5.80 1.46
C LEU A 336 22.83 6.96 0.53
N ILE A 337 23.15 6.84 -0.76
CA ILE A 337 22.82 7.85 -1.76
C ILE A 337 21.31 8.12 -1.74
N SER A 338 20.48 7.08 -1.79
CA SER A 338 19.02 7.20 -1.85
C SER A 338 18.39 7.93 -0.65
N LEU A 339 19.07 7.96 0.50
CA LEU A 339 18.58 8.67 1.69
C LEU A 339 18.71 10.20 1.58
N PHE A 340 19.64 10.70 0.76
CA PHE A 340 20.00 12.11 0.72
C PHE A 340 19.81 12.76 -0.66
N TYR A 341 19.75 11.95 -1.75
CA TYR A 341 19.56 12.46 -3.09
C TYR A 341 18.08 12.71 -3.41
N THR A 342 17.84 13.76 -4.16
CA THR A 342 16.49 14.19 -4.56
C THR A 342 16.27 14.19 -6.06
N THR A 343 17.34 14.08 -6.88
CA THR A 343 17.26 14.07 -8.35
C THR A 343 18.18 13.03 -8.98
N GLN A 344 17.92 12.70 -10.24
CA GLN A 344 18.77 11.83 -11.05
C GLN A 344 20.11 12.47 -11.42
N GLU A 345 20.15 13.79 -11.56
CA GLU A 345 21.25 14.48 -12.23
C GLU A 345 22.32 15.03 -11.27
N THR A 346 21.93 15.44 -10.07
CA THR A 346 22.91 16.03 -9.13
C THR A 346 22.57 15.70 -7.69
N GLY A 347 23.54 15.24 -6.93
CA GLY A 347 23.43 15.10 -5.48
C GLY A 347 23.30 16.45 -4.81
N VAL A 348 22.11 16.86 -4.46
CA VAL A 348 21.86 18.10 -3.74
C VAL A 348 21.65 17.79 -2.27
N TRP A 349 22.61 18.22 -1.45
CA TRP A 349 22.59 17.99 -0.01
C TRP A 349 21.54 18.83 0.74
N ILE A 350 21.01 19.90 0.12
CA ILE A 350 19.97 20.76 0.69
C ILE A 350 18.82 20.89 -0.31
N PRO A 351 17.95 19.89 -0.39
CA PRO A 351 16.95 19.75 -1.44
C PRO A 351 15.80 20.77 -1.40
N ILE A 352 15.61 21.49 -0.27
CA ILE A 352 14.50 22.44 -0.08
C ILE A 352 14.64 23.69 -0.99
N LEU A 353 15.83 23.92 -1.55
CA LEU A 353 16.16 25.12 -2.32
C LEU A 353 16.34 24.89 -3.82
N ASN A 354 16.01 23.70 -4.34
CA ASN A 354 16.26 23.34 -5.74
C ASN A 354 14.97 22.96 -6.47
N ASP A 355 14.91 23.21 -7.77
CA ASP A 355 13.83 22.82 -8.72
C ASP A 355 13.57 21.31 -8.75
N SER A 356 14.48 20.53 -8.24
CA SER A 356 14.45 19.08 -8.11
C SER A 356 13.34 18.49 -7.20
N LEU A 357 12.64 19.30 -6.45
CA LEU A 357 11.41 18.88 -5.79
C LEU A 357 10.34 18.40 -6.77
N HIS A 358 10.44 18.79 -8.03
CA HIS A 358 9.54 18.34 -9.08
C HIS A 358 9.50 16.80 -9.21
N ASP A 359 10.66 16.14 -9.26
CA ASP A 359 10.73 14.67 -9.36
C ASP A 359 10.17 13.98 -8.12
N TYR A 360 10.38 14.57 -6.94
CA TYR A 360 9.76 14.09 -5.71
C TYR A 360 8.24 14.19 -5.76
N TYR A 361 7.70 15.24 -6.37
CA TYR A 361 6.25 15.48 -6.43
C TYR A 361 5.53 14.53 -7.37
N ILE A 362 6.18 14.06 -8.44
CA ILE A 362 5.54 13.26 -9.49
C ILE A 362 5.78 11.75 -9.32
N ALA A 363 6.88 11.34 -8.70
CA ALA A 363 7.27 9.94 -8.63
C ALA A 363 6.44 9.11 -7.65
N TYR A 364 5.44 8.38 -8.15
CA TYR A 364 4.67 7.40 -7.36
C TYR A 364 5.48 6.15 -7.01
N ASP A 365 6.46 5.79 -7.83
CA ASP A 365 7.26 4.59 -7.65
C ASP A 365 8.43 4.78 -6.67
N SER A 366 8.67 6.00 -6.21
CA SER A 366 9.64 6.31 -5.15
C SER A 366 11.10 5.90 -5.48
N ARG A 367 11.51 5.92 -6.76
CA ARG A 367 12.87 5.59 -7.19
C ARG A 367 13.90 6.55 -6.61
N ILE A 368 13.55 7.83 -6.53
CA ILE A 368 14.40 8.90 -6.06
C ILE A 368 13.67 9.69 -4.99
N ALA A 369 14.39 10.14 -3.96
CA ALA A 369 13.84 10.88 -2.81
C ALA A 369 12.58 10.25 -2.16
N GLY A 370 12.44 8.93 -2.20
CA GLY A 370 11.21 8.20 -1.93
C GLY A 370 10.52 8.49 -0.61
N PHE A 371 11.26 8.77 0.47
CA PHE A 371 10.71 9.20 1.76
C PHE A 371 10.71 10.72 1.95
N GLY A 372 11.16 11.47 0.97
CA GLY A 372 11.25 12.92 1.01
C GLY A 372 12.63 13.45 1.40
N PRO A 373 12.87 14.73 1.09
CA PRO A 373 14.20 15.34 1.10
C PRO A 373 14.86 15.42 2.48
N LEU A 374 14.10 15.28 3.56
CA LEU A 374 14.62 15.37 4.92
C LEU A 374 14.87 14.01 5.56
N PHE A 375 14.51 12.91 4.91
CA PHE A 375 14.46 11.61 5.57
C PHE A 375 15.82 11.10 6.04
N GLY A 376 16.89 11.25 5.26
CA GLY A 376 18.24 10.85 5.66
C GLY A 376 18.70 11.57 6.95
N TYR A 377 18.44 12.87 7.03
CA TYR A 377 18.75 13.67 8.24
C TYR A 377 17.89 13.25 9.44
N LEU A 378 16.61 12.94 9.21
CA LEU A 378 15.70 12.41 10.23
C LEU A 378 16.19 11.08 10.79
N LEU A 379 16.59 10.16 9.92
CA LEU A 379 17.10 8.84 10.31
C LEU A 379 18.37 8.98 11.16
N VAL A 380 19.35 9.74 10.68
CA VAL A 380 20.61 10.00 11.41
C VAL A 380 20.33 10.70 12.74
N GLY A 381 19.48 11.74 12.74
CA GLY A 381 19.12 12.46 13.96
C GLY A 381 18.42 11.60 15.00
N ALA A 382 17.52 10.70 14.56
CA ALA A 382 16.82 9.77 15.46
C ALA A 382 17.77 8.72 16.06
N ILE A 383 18.70 8.19 15.27
CA ILE A 383 19.75 7.28 15.75
C ILE A 383 20.66 7.99 16.76
N ALA A 384 21.12 9.19 16.44
CA ALA A 384 21.98 9.98 17.34
C ALA A 384 21.27 10.32 18.65
N LEU A 385 20.00 10.74 18.61
CA LEU A 385 19.21 10.99 19.81
C LEU A 385 19.00 9.73 20.65
N ALA A 386 18.66 8.61 20.02
CA ALA A 386 18.49 7.34 20.73
C ALA A 386 19.77 6.90 21.42
N ALA A 387 20.92 7.00 20.73
CA ALA A 387 22.24 6.72 21.30
C ALA A 387 22.58 7.67 22.46
N TRP A 388 22.31 8.98 22.31
CA TRP A 388 22.53 9.97 23.37
C TRP A 388 21.67 9.66 24.62
N VAL A 389 20.37 9.38 24.43
CA VAL A 389 19.50 8.99 25.54
C VAL A 389 19.99 7.70 26.19
N TRP A 390 20.36 6.69 25.40
CA TRP A 390 20.90 5.44 25.93
C TRP A 390 22.19 5.64 26.77
N MET A 391 23.11 6.47 26.30
CA MET A 391 24.36 6.78 27.04
C MET A 391 24.10 7.56 28.33
N SER A 392 23.18 8.53 28.31
CA SER A 392 22.86 9.35 29.48
C SER A 392 22.05 8.62 30.56
N GLN A 393 21.35 7.54 30.18
CA GLN A 393 20.44 6.78 31.05
C GLN A 393 21.01 5.40 31.46
N ARG A 394 22.32 5.16 31.29
CA ARG A 394 22.98 3.86 31.57
C ARG A 394 22.76 3.33 32.99
N THR A 395 22.56 4.21 33.96
CA THR A 395 22.35 3.86 35.36
C THR A 395 20.92 3.51 35.71
N THR A 396 19.96 3.87 34.86
CA THR A 396 18.55 3.49 35.03
C THR A 396 18.35 2.08 34.47
N ARG A 397 17.70 1.22 35.25
CA ARG A 397 17.41 -0.17 34.85
C ARG A 397 16.66 -0.18 33.52
N HIS A 398 17.36 -0.48 32.43
CA HIS A 398 16.72 -0.69 31.13
C HIS A 398 15.75 -1.86 31.24
N THR A 399 14.47 -1.60 31.10
CA THR A 399 13.49 -2.68 31.04
C THR A 399 13.67 -3.46 29.74
N ARG A 400 13.31 -4.76 29.74
CA ARG A 400 13.32 -5.59 28.51
C ARG A 400 12.56 -4.92 27.36
N HIS A 401 11.58 -4.08 27.68
CA HIS A 401 10.78 -3.33 26.69
C HIS A 401 11.60 -2.32 25.89
N THR A 402 12.52 -1.59 26.52
CA THR A 402 13.35 -0.59 25.83
C THR A 402 14.32 -1.24 24.84
N ALA A 403 14.90 -2.39 25.18
CA ALA A 403 15.75 -3.15 24.28
C ALA A 403 15.01 -3.64 23.02
N THR A 404 13.72 -3.94 23.14
CA THR A 404 12.89 -4.40 22.01
C THR A 404 12.77 -3.33 20.91
N TYR A 405 12.62 -2.05 21.27
CA TYR A 405 12.52 -0.97 20.26
C TYR A 405 13.82 -0.81 19.47
N VAL A 406 14.96 -0.85 20.14
CA VAL A 406 16.28 -0.75 19.49
C VAL A 406 16.53 -1.98 18.61
N ALA A 407 16.24 -3.18 19.11
CA ALA A 407 16.38 -4.41 18.35
C ALA A 407 15.49 -4.41 17.09
N LEU A 408 14.24 -3.98 17.22
CA LEU A 408 13.34 -3.87 16.08
C LEU A 408 13.86 -2.86 15.04
N ALA A 409 14.35 -1.69 15.48
CA ALA A 409 14.93 -0.70 14.57
C ALA A 409 16.14 -1.27 13.80
N LEU A 410 17.04 -1.98 14.50
CA LEU A 410 18.21 -2.63 13.88
C LEU A 410 17.80 -3.74 12.90
N LEU A 411 16.79 -4.55 13.23
CA LEU A 411 16.27 -5.58 12.35
C LEU A 411 15.67 -4.98 11.08
N LEU A 412 14.93 -3.86 11.19
CA LEU A 412 14.37 -3.17 10.03
C LEU A 412 15.46 -2.60 9.12
N ILE A 413 16.53 -2.01 9.69
CA ILE A 413 17.68 -1.54 8.91
C ILE A 413 18.37 -2.72 8.21
N ALA A 414 18.62 -3.83 8.92
CA ALA A 414 19.23 -5.02 8.34
C ALA A 414 18.38 -5.62 7.22
N ALA A 415 17.04 -5.61 7.37
CA ALA A 415 16.12 -6.10 6.36
C ALA A 415 16.18 -5.30 5.04
N CYS A 416 16.60 -4.03 5.06
CA CYS A 416 16.79 -3.25 3.83
C CYS A 416 17.83 -3.87 2.88
N PHE A 417 18.78 -4.63 3.39
CA PHE A 417 19.89 -5.19 2.61
C PHE A 417 19.65 -6.63 2.11
N ILE A 418 18.45 -7.17 2.25
CA ILE A 418 18.13 -8.52 1.78
C ILE A 418 18.08 -8.57 0.25
N PHE A 419 17.41 -7.60 -0.39
CA PHE A 419 17.38 -7.45 -1.84
C PHE A 419 18.36 -6.37 -2.30
N GLU A 420 18.77 -6.44 -3.56
CA GLU A 420 19.74 -5.48 -4.14
C GLU A 420 19.18 -4.07 -4.24
N GLN A 421 17.87 -3.94 -4.44
CA GLN A 421 17.16 -2.67 -4.62
C GLN A 421 16.91 -1.95 -3.28
N SER A 422 17.84 -1.99 -2.34
CA SER A 422 17.77 -1.29 -1.05
C SER A 422 17.63 0.23 -1.18
N TRP A 423 18.04 0.78 -2.32
CA TRP A 423 17.91 2.18 -2.70
C TRP A 423 16.47 2.55 -3.10
N TRP A 424 15.65 1.60 -3.52
CA TRP A 424 14.29 1.86 -4.00
C TRP A 424 13.29 1.78 -2.86
N MET A 425 12.82 2.94 -2.39
CA MET A 425 12.06 3.06 -1.15
C MET A 425 10.73 2.29 -1.12
N ARG A 426 10.10 2.04 -2.28
CA ARG A 426 8.90 1.20 -2.34
C ARG A 426 9.17 -0.28 -2.01
N TYR A 427 10.42 -0.75 -2.17
CA TYR A 427 10.82 -2.12 -1.79
C TYR A 427 11.26 -2.23 -0.32
N VAL A 428 11.58 -1.11 0.32
CA VAL A 428 11.98 -1.06 1.74
C VAL A 428 11.18 -0.02 2.54
N PRO A 429 9.83 0.04 2.38
CA PRO A 429 9.00 1.09 3.00
C PRO A 429 9.04 1.04 4.53
N PHE A 430 9.38 -0.09 5.12
CA PHE A 430 9.50 -0.30 6.56
C PHE A 430 10.67 0.48 7.19
N LEU A 431 11.63 0.98 6.39
CA LEU A 431 12.69 1.85 6.89
C LEU A 431 12.12 3.16 7.49
N TRP A 432 10.97 3.64 7.01
CA TRP A 432 10.26 4.77 7.61
C TRP A 432 9.91 4.57 9.08
N ALA A 433 9.63 3.35 9.52
CA ALA A 433 9.29 3.06 10.90
C ALA A 433 10.48 3.26 11.85
N VAL A 434 11.73 3.18 11.37
CA VAL A 434 12.93 3.23 12.21
C VAL A 434 13.02 4.52 13.02
N PRO A 435 13.02 5.74 12.42
CA PRO A 435 13.08 6.97 13.20
C PRO A 435 11.85 7.11 14.13
N VAL A 436 10.66 6.69 13.72
CA VAL A 436 9.45 6.75 14.56
C VAL A 436 9.60 5.85 15.79
N ILE A 437 10.06 4.61 15.62
CA ILE A 437 10.29 3.64 16.71
C ILE A 437 11.36 4.17 17.68
N LEU A 438 12.45 4.74 17.17
CA LEU A 438 13.50 5.33 18.01
C LEU A 438 13.01 6.55 18.79
N LEU A 439 12.12 7.36 18.20
CA LEU A 439 11.48 8.47 18.92
C LEU A 439 10.48 7.96 19.98
N ILE A 440 9.72 6.89 19.70
CA ILE A 440 8.87 6.23 20.71
C ILE A 440 9.73 5.67 21.86
N TYR A 441 10.89 5.07 21.56
CA TYR A 441 11.84 4.64 22.57
C TYR A 441 12.22 5.77 23.53
N THR A 442 12.46 6.99 23.02
CA THR A 442 12.79 8.15 23.87
C THR A 442 11.65 8.61 24.78
N GLN A 443 10.38 8.25 24.47
CA GLN A 443 9.22 8.55 25.33
C GLN A 443 9.15 7.70 26.60
N GLN A 444 9.93 6.61 26.66
CA GLN A 444 9.96 5.73 27.83
C GLN A 444 10.76 6.34 29.01
N TYR A 445 11.45 7.47 28.77
CA TYR A 445 12.28 8.13 29.77
C TYR A 445 11.66 9.46 30.21
N ASP A 446 11.40 9.59 31.50
CA ASP A 446 10.83 10.80 32.11
C ASP A 446 11.88 11.92 32.28
N THR A 447 13.18 11.58 32.33
CA THR A 447 14.29 12.46 32.71
C THR A 447 15.16 12.90 31.53
N LEU A 448 14.55 13.30 30.41
CA LEU A 448 15.29 13.87 29.29
C LEU A 448 15.80 15.29 29.62
N THR A 449 17.03 15.63 29.21
CA THR A 449 17.54 17.01 29.27
C THR A 449 16.75 17.93 28.34
N SER A 450 16.87 19.24 28.55
CA SER A 450 16.18 20.24 27.68
C SER A 450 16.63 20.12 26.22
N ALA A 451 17.94 19.85 25.99
CA ALA A 451 18.48 19.66 24.65
C ALA A 451 17.96 18.37 23.97
N GLN A 452 17.87 17.26 24.71
CA GLN A 452 17.29 16.02 24.19
C GLN A 452 15.81 16.19 23.85
N ARG A 453 15.05 16.90 24.69
CA ARG A 453 13.62 17.22 24.42
C ARG A 453 13.47 18.12 23.21
N PHE A 454 14.33 19.13 23.07
CA PHE A 454 14.33 20.01 21.91
C PHE A 454 14.59 19.22 20.63
N LEU A 455 15.68 18.44 20.56
CA LEU A 455 16.01 17.61 19.40
C LEU A 455 14.88 16.63 19.06
N ARG A 456 14.32 15.93 20.05
CA ARG A 456 13.19 15.03 19.85
C ARG A 456 11.98 15.74 19.22
N ASN A 457 11.62 16.90 19.72
CA ASN A 457 10.46 17.65 19.22
C ASN A 457 10.72 18.17 17.79
N THR A 458 11.95 18.61 17.50
CA THR A 458 12.38 18.99 16.14
C THR A 458 12.22 17.82 15.17
N LEU A 459 12.71 16.63 15.53
CA LEU A 459 12.58 15.43 14.69
C LEU A 459 11.11 15.03 14.47
N TYR A 460 10.25 15.15 15.48
CA TYR A 460 8.80 14.95 15.30
C TYR A 460 8.21 15.97 14.32
N SER A 461 8.57 17.25 14.45
CA SER A 461 8.09 18.28 13.53
C SER A 461 8.54 18.05 12.10
N MET A 462 9.77 17.60 11.90
CA MET A 462 10.30 17.24 10.58
C MET A 462 9.58 16.01 9.99
N LEU A 463 9.28 14.97 10.79
CA LEU A 463 8.49 13.81 10.33
C LEU A 463 7.09 14.24 9.89
N VAL A 464 6.41 15.04 10.71
CA VAL A 464 5.06 15.57 10.37
C VAL A 464 5.13 16.40 9.10
N PHE A 465 6.11 17.29 8.98
CA PHE A 465 6.30 18.09 7.78
C PHE A 465 6.49 17.22 6.53
N THR A 466 7.36 16.20 6.61
CA THR A 466 7.59 15.27 5.49
C THR A 466 6.32 14.52 5.08
N GLN A 467 5.52 14.04 6.05
CA GLN A 467 4.25 13.39 5.74
C GLN A 467 3.24 14.35 5.11
N LEU A 468 3.10 15.56 5.65
CA LEU A 468 2.18 16.58 5.13
C LEU A 468 2.58 17.01 3.72
N LEU A 469 3.88 17.20 3.47
CA LEU A 469 4.41 17.51 2.14
C LEU A 469 4.07 16.38 1.16
N CYS A 470 4.33 15.13 1.53
CA CYS A 470 4.00 13.96 0.72
C CYS A 470 2.49 13.88 0.43
N ALA A 471 1.64 14.08 1.46
CA ALA A 471 0.19 14.05 1.29
C ALA A 471 -0.31 15.18 0.38
N ALA A 472 0.20 16.40 0.56
CA ALA A 472 -0.18 17.56 -0.25
C ALA A 472 0.20 17.36 -1.72
N THR A 473 1.42 16.92 -2.01
CA THR A 473 1.89 16.68 -3.39
C THR A 473 1.13 15.55 -4.07
N THR A 474 0.91 14.44 -3.37
CA THR A 474 0.10 13.33 -3.86
C THR A 474 -1.34 13.77 -4.18
N MET A 475 -1.94 14.56 -3.28
CA MET A 475 -3.29 15.08 -3.50
C MET A 475 -3.36 16.02 -4.69
N VAL A 476 -2.43 16.96 -4.81
CA VAL A 476 -2.38 17.91 -5.94
C VAL A 476 -2.23 17.15 -7.26
N SER A 477 -1.29 16.20 -7.34
CA SER A 477 -1.07 15.41 -8.55
C SER A 477 -2.33 14.58 -8.91
N GLY A 478 -2.92 13.88 -7.94
CA GLY A 478 -4.11 13.07 -8.15
C GLY A 478 -5.34 13.89 -8.57
N LEU A 479 -5.55 15.06 -7.94
CA LEU A 479 -6.65 15.97 -8.29
C LEU A 479 -6.45 16.60 -9.68
N SER A 480 -5.24 17.05 -10.02
CA SER A 480 -4.93 17.62 -11.32
C SER A 480 -5.19 16.62 -12.45
N TYR A 481 -4.72 15.38 -12.28
CA TYR A 481 -5.00 14.30 -13.24
C TYR A 481 -6.51 14.00 -13.33
N THR A 482 -7.18 13.92 -12.19
CA THR A 482 -8.64 13.67 -12.12
C THR A 482 -9.44 14.77 -12.79
N GLN A 483 -9.08 16.04 -12.57
CA GLN A 483 -9.74 17.17 -13.20
C GLN A 483 -9.59 17.14 -14.72
N ARG A 484 -8.41 16.83 -15.22
CA ARG A 484 -8.14 16.76 -16.64
C ARG A 484 -8.88 15.61 -17.32
N LEU A 485 -8.78 14.39 -16.75
CA LEU A 485 -9.49 13.24 -17.30
C LEU A 485 -11.00 13.42 -17.20
N GLY A 486 -11.48 14.00 -16.10
CA GLY A 486 -12.87 14.40 -15.95
C GLY A 486 -13.30 15.43 -17.00
N GLY A 487 -12.46 16.42 -17.29
CA GLY A 487 -12.67 17.43 -18.34
C GLY A 487 -12.86 16.80 -19.72
N LEU A 488 -12.02 15.82 -20.09
CA LEU A 488 -12.20 15.04 -21.31
C LEU A 488 -13.55 14.34 -21.36
N PHE A 489 -13.89 13.60 -20.30
CA PHE A 489 -15.14 12.84 -20.24
C PHE A 489 -16.40 13.74 -20.21
N HIS A 490 -16.30 14.97 -19.74
CA HIS A 490 -17.39 15.95 -19.83
C HIS A 490 -17.50 16.59 -21.21
N ALA A 491 -16.38 16.81 -21.90
CA ALA A 491 -16.36 17.40 -23.23
C ALA A 491 -16.86 16.43 -24.31
N VAL A 492 -16.60 15.13 -24.12
CA VAL A 492 -17.02 14.10 -25.08
C VAL A 492 -18.52 13.85 -24.96
N THR A 493 -19.25 13.97 -26.08
CA THR A 493 -20.66 13.68 -26.23
C THR A 493 -20.84 12.40 -27.06
N PRO A 494 -22.04 11.80 -27.11
CA PRO A 494 -22.32 10.67 -28.01
C PRO A 494 -22.09 10.96 -29.50
N GLN A 495 -22.06 12.23 -29.89
CA GLN A 495 -21.79 12.69 -31.25
C GLN A 495 -20.31 12.97 -31.52
N SER A 496 -19.49 13.06 -30.46
CA SER A 496 -18.05 13.29 -30.59
C SER A 496 -17.39 12.08 -31.24
N LYS A 497 -16.48 12.37 -32.17
CA LYS A 497 -15.63 11.34 -32.74
C LYS A 497 -14.43 11.13 -31.85
N VAL A 498 -14.28 9.92 -31.31
CA VAL A 498 -13.19 9.55 -30.41
C VAL A 498 -12.44 8.36 -31.01
N GLU A 499 -11.15 8.52 -31.19
CA GLU A 499 -10.24 7.47 -31.64
C GLU A 499 -9.14 7.30 -30.59
N VAL A 500 -8.84 6.06 -30.23
CA VAL A 500 -7.89 5.75 -29.16
C VAL A 500 -6.76 4.90 -29.71
N PHE A 501 -5.54 5.36 -29.51
CA PHE A 501 -4.35 4.55 -29.71
C PHE A 501 -3.80 4.17 -28.32
N SER A 502 -3.63 2.88 -28.08
CA SER A 502 -3.00 2.36 -26.86
C SER A 502 -1.78 1.52 -27.24
N TYR A 503 -0.64 1.77 -26.59
CA TYR A 503 0.57 1.00 -26.82
C TYR A 503 0.43 -0.40 -26.21
N GLY A 504 0.58 -1.43 -27.02
CA GLY A 504 0.45 -2.83 -26.61
C GLY A 504 -0.98 -3.16 -26.10
N ASP A 505 -1.04 -4.07 -25.15
CA ASP A 505 -2.32 -4.60 -24.60
C ASP A 505 -2.93 -3.73 -23.49
N ILE A 506 -2.71 -2.40 -23.50
CA ILE A 506 -3.24 -1.50 -22.47
C ILE A 506 -4.70 -1.21 -22.75
N THR A 507 -5.59 -1.76 -21.91
CA THR A 507 -7.06 -1.67 -22.08
C THR A 507 -7.75 -0.72 -21.10
N SER A 508 -7.04 -0.24 -20.09
CA SER A 508 -7.62 0.54 -18.99
C SER A 508 -8.36 1.80 -19.41
N PHE A 509 -7.85 2.49 -20.42
CA PHE A 509 -8.47 3.71 -20.93
C PHE A 509 -9.74 3.40 -21.74
N ASN A 510 -9.67 2.38 -22.59
CA ASN A 510 -10.82 1.90 -23.37
C ASN A 510 -11.98 1.50 -22.43
N TYR A 511 -11.66 0.81 -21.34
CA TYR A 511 -12.65 0.44 -20.34
C TYR A 511 -13.30 1.66 -19.66
N LYS A 512 -12.54 2.71 -19.35
CA LYS A 512 -13.07 3.96 -18.78
C LYS A 512 -14.01 4.72 -19.73
N LEU A 513 -13.83 4.60 -21.05
CA LEU A 513 -14.76 5.11 -22.07
C LEU A 513 -16.03 4.24 -22.11
N GLN A 514 -15.88 2.91 -22.07
CA GLN A 514 -17.02 1.98 -22.05
C GLN A 514 -17.90 2.17 -20.81
N GLU A 515 -17.33 2.35 -19.62
CA GLU A 515 -18.06 2.65 -18.38
C GLU A 515 -19.00 3.86 -18.50
N ARG A 516 -18.71 4.77 -19.44
CA ARG A 516 -19.46 6.01 -19.68
C ARG A 516 -20.33 5.97 -20.92
N ASN A 517 -20.40 4.80 -21.58
CA ASN A 517 -21.07 4.63 -22.84
C ASN A 517 -20.60 5.63 -23.94
N ILE A 518 -19.30 5.99 -23.91
CA ILE A 518 -18.67 6.83 -24.93
C ILE A 518 -18.27 5.92 -26.08
N PRO A 519 -18.79 6.14 -27.31
CA PRO A 519 -18.36 5.40 -28.48
C PRO A 519 -16.95 5.82 -28.89
N PHE A 520 -16.10 4.86 -29.23
CA PHE A 520 -14.75 5.10 -29.70
C PHE A 520 -14.29 4.04 -30.70
N THR A 521 -13.28 4.38 -31.49
CA THR A 521 -12.60 3.47 -32.43
C THR A 521 -11.18 3.24 -31.95
N ILE A 522 -10.70 2.00 -31.99
CA ILE A 522 -9.31 1.68 -31.64
C ILE A 522 -8.44 1.81 -32.89
N LEU A 523 -7.38 2.60 -32.82
CA LEU A 523 -6.36 2.72 -33.86
C LEU A 523 -5.30 1.62 -33.65
N LYS A 524 -4.87 1.01 -34.75
CA LYS A 524 -3.76 0.06 -34.76
C LYS A 524 -2.42 0.82 -34.76
N GLU A 525 -1.37 0.10 -34.42
CA GLU A 525 -0.01 0.65 -34.48
C GLU A 525 0.34 1.12 -35.90
N GLY A 526 0.74 2.38 -36.02
CA GLY A 526 1.02 3.04 -37.30
C GLY A 526 -0.19 3.59 -38.05
N GLU A 527 -1.41 3.40 -37.55
CA GLU A 527 -2.60 4.05 -38.11
C GLU A 527 -2.66 5.52 -37.67
N LEU A 528 -2.92 6.40 -38.63
CA LEU A 528 -3.20 7.81 -38.37
C LEU A 528 -4.71 7.98 -38.04
N PRO A 529 -5.06 9.04 -37.29
CA PRO A 529 -6.46 9.38 -37.09
C PRO A 529 -7.20 9.51 -38.43
N SER A 530 -8.45 9.04 -38.45
CA SER A 530 -9.27 9.01 -39.65
C SER A 530 -9.55 10.39 -40.24
N ASP A 531 -9.35 11.45 -39.47
CA ASP A 531 -9.47 12.84 -39.87
C ASP A 531 -8.28 13.67 -39.38
N SER A 532 -7.60 14.35 -40.31
CA SER A 532 -6.44 15.20 -40.03
C SER A 532 -6.75 16.41 -39.13
N THR A 533 -8.01 16.73 -38.93
CA THR A 533 -8.44 17.82 -38.03
C THR A 533 -8.57 17.38 -36.57
N MET A 534 -8.48 16.07 -36.29
CA MET A 534 -8.52 15.56 -34.92
C MET A 534 -7.32 16.04 -34.11
N ARG A 535 -7.58 16.34 -32.85
CA ARG A 535 -6.58 16.80 -31.89
C ARG A 535 -6.21 15.67 -30.92
N CYS A 536 -4.93 15.47 -30.72
CA CYS A 536 -4.39 14.48 -29.80
C CYS A 536 -4.38 15.00 -28.37
N VAL A 537 -4.91 14.21 -27.46
CA VAL A 537 -4.79 14.40 -26.01
C VAL A 537 -3.95 13.23 -25.49
N LYS A 538 -2.73 13.52 -25.05
CA LYS A 538 -1.81 12.51 -24.49
C LYS A 538 -2.07 12.33 -23.00
N PHE A 539 -2.06 11.09 -22.55
CA PHE A 539 -2.06 10.75 -21.14
C PHE A 539 -0.77 10.02 -20.77
N ALA A 540 -0.28 10.24 -19.55
CA ALA A 540 0.98 9.68 -19.02
C ALA A 540 1.10 8.15 -19.15
N VAL A 541 0.07 7.47 -19.58
CA VAL A 541 -0.09 6.00 -19.52
C VAL A 541 0.00 5.36 -20.90
N LYS A 542 0.82 5.89 -21.80
CA LYS A 542 0.97 5.34 -23.16
C LYS A 542 -0.38 5.16 -23.89
N ALA A 543 -1.29 6.11 -23.72
CA ALA A 543 -2.53 6.20 -24.48
C ALA A 543 -2.62 7.58 -25.12
N GLU A 544 -2.96 7.60 -26.39
CA GLU A 544 -3.25 8.81 -27.16
C GLU A 544 -4.71 8.78 -27.54
N ILE A 545 -5.42 9.86 -27.25
CA ILE A 545 -6.83 10.00 -27.56
C ILE A 545 -6.97 11.13 -28.58
N TYR A 546 -7.55 10.80 -29.69
CA TYR A 546 -7.87 11.75 -30.74
C TYR A 546 -9.35 12.11 -30.64
N VAL A 547 -9.62 13.40 -30.55
CA VAL A 547 -10.97 13.97 -30.51
C VAL A 547 -11.14 15.02 -31.58
N ASP A 548 -12.36 15.27 -32.03
CA ASP A 548 -12.64 16.36 -32.97
C ASP A 548 -12.31 17.72 -32.35
N SER A 549 -12.01 18.70 -33.20
CA SER A 549 -11.59 20.04 -32.78
C SER A 549 -12.61 20.76 -31.90
N ALA A 550 -13.90 20.51 -32.07
CA ALA A 550 -14.94 21.11 -31.24
C ALA A 550 -14.91 20.57 -29.81
N THR A 551 -14.80 19.24 -29.69
CA THR A 551 -14.61 18.56 -28.39
C THR A 551 -13.34 19.03 -27.69
N TYR A 552 -12.20 19.09 -28.42
CA TYR A 552 -10.92 19.57 -27.87
C TYR A 552 -11.01 21.00 -27.32
N ASN A 553 -11.61 21.92 -28.09
CA ASN A 553 -11.78 23.31 -27.69
C ASN A 553 -12.77 23.51 -26.52
N SER A 554 -13.66 22.55 -26.29
CA SER A 554 -14.59 22.58 -25.16
C SER A 554 -13.94 22.06 -23.85
N MET A 555 -12.78 21.41 -23.93
CA MET A 555 -12.05 20.95 -22.75
C MET A 555 -11.46 22.14 -22.00
N GLN A 556 -11.69 22.17 -20.68
CA GLN A 556 -11.00 23.13 -19.82
C GLN A 556 -9.52 22.72 -19.66
N HIS A 557 -8.60 23.60 -20.08
CA HIS A 557 -7.15 23.44 -19.92
C HIS A 557 -6.56 22.15 -20.56
N PRO A 558 -6.66 21.95 -21.87
CA PRO A 558 -6.08 20.77 -22.52
C PRO A 558 -4.55 20.70 -22.38
N ASP A 559 -3.87 21.84 -22.29
CA ASP A 559 -2.39 21.94 -22.34
C ASP A 559 -1.69 21.81 -20.97
N MET A 560 -2.46 21.70 -19.87
CA MET A 560 -1.89 21.69 -18.52
C MET A 560 -0.99 20.48 -18.21
N LEU A 561 -1.01 19.43 -19.06
CA LEU A 561 -0.16 18.25 -18.89
C LEU A 561 1.15 18.31 -19.67
N ASP A 562 1.26 19.10 -20.71
CA ASP A 562 2.54 19.28 -21.39
C ASP A 562 3.57 19.91 -20.44
N TYR A 563 3.09 20.70 -19.47
CA TYR A 563 3.94 21.27 -18.42
C TYR A 563 4.40 20.23 -17.36
N ILE A 564 3.61 19.21 -17.09
CA ILE A 564 3.96 18.16 -16.10
C ILE A 564 4.76 17.01 -16.75
N GLN A 565 4.62 16.82 -18.07
CA GLN A 565 5.28 15.74 -18.83
C GLN A 565 6.49 16.21 -19.66
N GLY A 566 6.84 17.49 -19.60
CA GLY A 566 7.85 18.12 -20.43
C GLY A 566 9.31 17.67 -20.24
N HIS A 567 9.55 16.66 -19.39
CA HIS A 567 10.86 16.03 -19.28
C HIS A 567 10.71 14.51 -19.20
N LYS A 568 11.21 13.85 -20.26
CA LYS A 568 11.52 12.41 -20.24
C LYS A 568 12.54 12.12 -19.16
#